data_a64eea6f34588afad5250eed75bf239d
#
_entry.id   a64eea6f34588afad5250eed75bf239d
#
_cell.length_a   1.000
_cell.length_b   1.000
_cell.length_c   1.000
_cell.angle_alpha   90.00
_cell.angle_beta   90.00
_cell.angle_gamma   90.00
#
_symmetry.space_group_name_H-M   'P 1'
#
loop_
_entity.id
_entity.type
_entity.pdbx_description
1 polymer ?
#
loop_
_entity_poly.entity_id
_entity_poly.type
_entity_poly.pdbx_seq_one_letter_code
_entity_poly.pdbx_strand_id
1 'polypeptide(L)'
;QLTKVFPYVLGWPVLIWGGLGFLGELGWKDKKINLLRFAFLIYFLPTAFMFAKWTRFMTPIFPIVTVFAVLFLMRIRVINVIKIIIIILAVLPGLAYLSIYQNPDVRFQASEWIYKNIPENSYVLSETANVVDLPISNKSYKSYKNYKYISFNFYDLDESSELQLELKDYIEKADYIFVPSRRLFTNHPKDKYPLLNNYYEKLFNGKFGYEKVAEFSAGLNDENAEETWTVFDHPVIRIYKKVKSF
;
A
#
# COMPACT_ATOMS: atom_id res chain seq x y z
N GLN A 1 -9.16 10.53 0.88
CA GLN A 1 -9.55 9.70 -0.27
C GLN A 1 -9.17 10.35 -1.60
N LEU A 2 -9.44 11.63 -1.80
CA LEU A 2 -9.14 12.35 -3.05
C LEU A 2 -7.66 12.34 -3.44
N THR A 3 -6.74 12.21 -2.49
CA THR A 3 -5.29 12.21 -2.71
C THR A 3 -4.65 10.84 -2.61
N LYS A 4 -5.25 9.90 -1.86
CA LYS A 4 -4.65 8.59 -1.55
C LYS A 4 -5.39 7.40 -2.19
N VAL A 5 -6.60 7.59 -2.71
CA VAL A 5 -7.42 6.53 -3.33
C VAL A 5 -7.66 6.83 -4.80
N PHE A 6 -8.36 7.92 -5.08
CA PHE A 6 -8.82 8.22 -6.44
C PHE A 6 -7.70 8.34 -7.48
N PRO A 7 -6.56 9.03 -7.23
CA PRO A 7 -5.50 9.13 -8.22
C PRO A 7 -4.86 7.79 -8.59
N TYR A 8 -4.82 6.85 -7.65
CA TYR A 8 -4.23 5.53 -7.88
C TYR A 8 -5.18 4.59 -8.62
N VAL A 9 -6.48 4.64 -8.30
CA VAL A 9 -7.49 3.78 -8.95
C VAL A 9 -7.88 4.28 -10.33
N LEU A 10 -8.12 5.60 -10.47
CA LEU A 10 -8.64 6.21 -11.69
C LEU A 10 -7.55 6.81 -12.58
N GLY A 11 -6.40 7.12 -12.00
CA GLY A 11 -5.40 7.98 -12.62
C GLY A 11 -5.84 9.46 -12.63
N TRP A 12 -4.86 10.35 -12.63
CA TRP A 12 -5.11 11.80 -12.65
C TRP A 12 -5.97 12.28 -13.83
N PRO A 13 -5.80 11.77 -15.07
CA PRO A 13 -6.63 12.20 -16.19
C PRO A 13 -8.12 11.95 -15.96
N VAL A 14 -8.50 10.73 -15.55
CA VAL A 14 -9.91 10.38 -15.32
C VAL A 14 -10.47 11.17 -14.13
N LEU A 15 -9.69 11.35 -13.07
CA LEU A 15 -10.10 12.11 -11.89
C LEU A 15 -10.39 13.59 -12.24
N ILE A 16 -9.49 14.24 -13.01
CA ILE A 16 -9.65 15.64 -13.40
C ILE A 16 -10.87 15.79 -14.31
N TRP A 17 -10.96 15.00 -15.38
CA TRP A 17 -12.07 15.08 -16.33
C TRP A 17 -13.40 14.67 -15.69
N GLY A 18 -13.39 13.68 -14.80
CA GLY A 18 -14.57 13.28 -14.05
C GLY A 18 -15.06 14.36 -13.10
N GLY A 19 -14.14 15.03 -12.40
CA GLY A 19 -14.45 16.16 -11.53
C GLY A 19 -15.03 17.34 -12.32
N LEU A 20 -14.43 17.69 -13.46
CA LEU A 20 -14.96 18.73 -14.36
C LEU A 20 -16.34 18.34 -14.93
N GLY A 21 -16.55 17.07 -15.26
CA GLY A 21 -17.84 16.57 -15.71
C GLY A 21 -18.90 16.58 -14.61
N PHE A 22 -18.52 16.25 -13.39
CA PHE A 22 -19.42 16.27 -12.25
C PHE A 22 -19.83 17.68 -11.82
N LEU A 23 -18.87 18.62 -11.73
CA LEU A 23 -19.09 20.01 -11.29
C LEU A 23 -19.59 20.93 -12.39
N GLY A 24 -19.25 20.63 -13.64
CA GLY A 24 -19.59 21.46 -14.79
C GLY A 24 -21.08 21.49 -15.10
N GLU A 25 -21.49 22.39 -16.00
CA GLU A 25 -22.87 22.56 -16.45
C GLU A 25 -23.42 21.38 -17.29
N LEU A 26 -22.74 20.24 -17.27
CA LEU A 26 -23.08 19.04 -18.00
C LEU A 26 -24.47 18.54 -17.56
N GLY A 27 -25.46 18.88 -18.38
CA GLY A 27 -26.79 18.29 -18.21
C GLY A 27 -27.50 18.57 -16.89
N TRP A 28 -27.29 19.74 -16.26
CA TRP A 28 -28.05 20.13 -15.04
C TRP A 28 -29.56 20.06 -15.25
N LYS A 29 -30.02 20.18 -16.52
CA LYS A 29 -31.43 20.00 -16.90
C LYS A 29 -31.78 18.53 -17.21
N ASP A 30 -30.77 17.65 -17.34
CA ASP A 30 -30.98 16.24 -17.64
C ASP A 30 -31.17 15.43 -16.35
N LYS A 31 -32.39 14.89 -16.20
CA LYS A 31 -32.76 14.10 -15.01
C LYS A 31 -31.88 12.85 -14.84
N LYS A 32 -31.41 12.22 -15.92
CA LYS A 32 -30.57 11.01 -15.87
C LYS A 32 -29.17 11.33 -15.32
N ILE A 33 -28.58 12.44 -15.79
CA ILE A 33 -27.26 12.90 -15.33
C ILE A 33 -27.36 13.32 -13.85
N ASN A 34 -28.44 14.01 -13.47
CA ASN A 34 -28.64 14.38 -12.07
C ASN A 34 -28.89 13.17 -11.17
N LEU A 35 -29.54 12.13 -11.65
CA LEU A 35 -29.66 10.86 -10.91
C LEU A 35 -28.28 10.23 -10.66
N LEU A 36 -27.36 10.24 -11.62
CA LEU A 36 -25.99 9.77 -11.44
C LEU A 36 -25.22 10.63 -10.42
N ARG A 37 -25.40 11.97 -10.44
CA ARG A 37 -24.81 12.85 -9.41
C ARG A 37 -25.34 12.51 -8.01
N PHE A 38 -26.65 12.31 -7.91
CA PHE A 38 -27.28 11.94 -6.67
C PHE A 38 -26.78 10.57 -6.15
N ALA A 39 -26.70 9.57 -7.03
CA ALA A 39 -26.16 8.26 -6.71
C ALA A 39 -24.70 8.35 -6.23
N PHE A 40 -23.86 9.17 -6.86
CA PHE A 40 -22.51 9.45 -6.40
C PHE A 40 -22.52 10.06 -5.00
N LEU A 41 -23.28 11.13 -4.78
CA LEU A 41 -23.30 11.86 -3.50
C LEU A 41 -23.83 11.03 -2.35
N ILE A 42 -24.93 10.28 -2.57
CA ILE A 42 -25.54 9.46 -1.51
C ILE A 42 -24.62 8.33 -1.05
N TYR A 43 -23.74 7.86 -1.93
CA TYR A 43 -22.74 6.85 -1.58
C TYR A 43 -21.47 7.49 -1.04
N PHE A 44 -20.94 8.52 -1.72
CA PHE A 44 -19.67 9.15 -1.38
C PHE A 44 -19.70 9.85 -0.02
N LEU A 45 -20.76 10.61 0.30
CA LEU A 45 -20.80 11.39 1.53
C LEU A 45 -20.69 10.52 2.79
N PRO A 46 -21.51 9.46 2.99
CA PRO A 46 -21.35 8.61 4.14
C PRO A 46 -19.97 7.93 4.20
N THR A 47 -19.49 7.40 3.09
CA THR A 47 -18.20 6.70 3.04
C THR A 47 -17.00 7.64 3.23
N ALA A 48 -17.11 8.91 2.84
CA ALA A 48 -16.08 9.91 3.06
C ALA A 48 -15.85 10.22 4.55
N PHE A 49 -16.87 10.07 5.38
CA PHE A 49 -16.81 10.30 6.82
C PHE A 49 -16.54 9.05 7.66
N MET A 50 -16.46 7.86 7.04
CA MET A 50 -16.07 6.64 7.74
C MET A 50 -14.65 6.75 8.30
N PHE A 51 -14.40 6.11 9.45
CA PHE A 51 -13.07 6.03 10.05
C PHE A 51 -12.11 5.27 9.12
N ALA A 52 -12.50 4.06 8.68
CA ALA A 52 -11.73 3.27 7.74
C ALA A 52 -12.01 3.72 6.31
N LYS A 53 -10.97 4.23 5.63
CA LYS A 53 -11.07 4.83 4.29
C LYS A 53 -10.44 3.91 3.23
N TRP A 54 -10.75 2.63 3.29
CA TRP A 54 -10.18 1.64 2.39
C TRP A 54 -10.68 1.79 0.95
N THR A 55 -9.80 1.57 0.01
CA THR A 55 -10.07 1.67 -1.44
C THR A 55 -11.31 0.88 -1.86
N ARG A 56 -11.50 -0.34 -1.31
CA ARG A 56 -12.66 -1.20 -1.59
C ARG A 56 -14.01 -0.57 -1.28
N PHE A 57 -14.09 0.32 -0.31
CA PHE A 57 -15.35 1.01 0.03
C PHE A 57 -15.72 2.08 -0.99
N MET A 58 -14.79 2.52 -1.83
CA MET A 58 -15.03 3.51 -2.88
C MET A 58 -15.31 2.89 -4.25
N THR A 59 -15.11 1.58 -4.40
CA THR A 59 -15.25 0.87 -5.68
C THR A 59 -16.57 1.17 -6.42
N PRO A 60 -17.75 1.25 -5.77
CA PRO A 60 -19.00 1.50 -6.49
C PRO A 60 -19.11 2.86 -7.19
N ILE A 61 -18.31 3.86 -6.77
CA ILE A 61 -18.38 5.20 -7.39
C ILE A 61 -17.36 5.42 -8.51
N PHE A 62 -16.34 4.58 -8.66
CA PHE A 62 -15.34 4.74 -9.72
C PHE A 62 -15.95 4.70 -11.12
N PRO A 63 -16.88 3.78 -11.45
CA PRO A 63 -17.56 3.81 -12.74
C PRO A 63 -18.33 5.10 -12.98
N ILE A 64 -18.95 5.67 -11.95
CA ILE A 64 -19.71 6.92 -12.07
C ILE A 64 -18.77 8.08 -12.42
N VAL A 65 -17.61 8.19 -11.76
CA VAL A 65 -16.60 9.20 -12.07
C VAL A 65 -16.11 9.05 -13.52
N THR A 66 -15.86 7.82 -13.95
CA THR A 66 -15.44 7.53 -15.34
C THR A 66 -16.50 7.95 -16.35
N VAL A 67 -17.79 7.69 -16.08
CA VAL A 67 -18.90 8.15 -16.93
C VAL A 67 -18.89 9.68 -17.05
N PHE A 68 -18.72 10.41 -15.94
CA PHE A 68 -18.62 11.88 -16.00
C PHE A 68 -17.41 12.36 -16.80
N ALA A 69 -16.26 11.68 -16.68
CA ALA A 69 -15.08 12.01 -17.48
C ALA A 69 -15.33 11.85 -18.98
N VAL A 70 -15.96 10.75 -19.39
CA VAL A 70 -16.32 10.48 -20.79
C VAL A 70 -17.34 11.49 -21.30
N LEU A 71 -18.42 11.75 -20.55
CA LEU A 71 -19.45 12.71 -20.94
C LEU A 71 -18.86 14.11 -21.14
N PHE A 72 -17.95 14.53 -20.26
CA PHE A 72 -17.26 15.82 -20.39
C PHE A 72 -16.36 15.84 -21.62
N LEU A 73 -15.55 14.81 -21.84
CA LEU A 73 -14.64 14.69 -22.98
C LEU A 73 -15.40 14.71 -24.33
N MET A 74 -16.58 14.10 -24.38
CA MET A 74 -17.44 14.12 -25.58
C MET A 74 -18.00 15.52 -25.86
N ARG A 75 -18.25 16.31 -24.84
CA ARG A 75 -18.88 17.64 -24.96
C ARG A 75 -17.89 18.77 -25.30
N ILE A 76 -16.64 18.65 -24.86
CA ILE A 76 -15.64 19.68 -25.14
C ILE A 76 -15.36 19.76 -26.67
N ARG A 77 -15.26 21.00 -27.16
CA ARG A 77 -14.98 21.28 -28.57
C ARG A 77 -13.48 21.36 -28.82
N VAL A 78 -12.81 20.21 -28.70
CA VAL A 78 -11.40 20.07 -29.06
C VAL A 78 -11.26 19.11 -30.24
N ILE A 79 -10.16 19.21 -30.97
CA ILE A 79 -9.87 18.31 -32.09
C ILE A 79 -9.76 16.87 -31.62
N ASN A 80 -10.18 15.93 -32.47
CA ASN A 80 -10.25 14.50 -32.10
C ASN A 80 -8.88 13.94 -31.67
N VAL A 81 -7.78 14.42 -32.23
CA VAL A 81 -6.42 14.00 -31.86
C VAL A 81 -6.17 14.27 -30.36
N ILE A 82 -6.58 15.42 -29.85
CA ILE A 82 -6.43 15.75 -28.41
C ILE A 82 -7.26 14.77 -27.55
N LYS A 83 -8.48 14.44 -27.97
CA LYS A 83 -9.31 13.45 -27.25
C LYS A 83 -8.65 12.08 -27.20
N ILE A 84 -8.05 11.65 -28.30
CA ILE A 84 -7.31 10.37 -28.36
C ILE A 84 -6.11 10.40 -27.41
N ILE A 85 -5.34 11.49 -27.39
CA ILE A 85 -4.21 11.64 -26.46
C ILE A 85 -4.68 11.55 -25.01
N ILE A 86 -5.78 12.21 -24.65
CA ILE A 86 -6.35 12.17 -23.31
C ILE A 86 -6.75 10.72 -22.94
N ILE A 87 -7.36 9.98 -23.86
CA ILE A 87 -7.74 8.58 -23.63
C ILE A 87 -6.50 7.70 -23.42
N ILE A 88 -5.47 7.87 -24.26
CA ILE A 88 -4.21 7.15 -24.11
C ILE A 88 -3.60 7.43 -22.73
N LEU A 89 -3.49 8.70 -22.34
CA LEU A 89 -2.96 9.07 -21.01
C LEU A 89 -3.81 8.53 -19.87
N ALA A 90 -5.11 8.36 -20.05
CA ALA A 90 -6.01 7.78 -19.04
C ALA A 90 -5.82 6.25 -18.88
N VAL A 91 -5.38 5.56 -19.93
CA VAL A 91 -5.14 4.10 -19.92
C VAL A 91 -3.76 3.74 -19.35
N LEU A 92 -2.76 4.61 -19.51
CA LEU A 92 -1.38 4.34 -19.08
C LEU A 92 -1.22 3.90 -17.61
N PRO A 93 -1.89 4.52 -16.62
CA PRO A 93 -1.78 4.06 -15.23
C PRO A 93 -2.27 2.63 -15.03
N GLY A 94 -3.35 2.23 -15.74
CA GLY A 94 -3.86 0.86 -15.70
C GLY A 94 -2.87 -0.15 -16.31
N LEU A 95 -2.22 0.21 -17.42
CA LEU A 95 -1.16 -0.62 -18.02
C LEU A 95 0.06 -0.73 -17.09
N ALA A 96 0.46 0.38 -16.45
CA ALA A 96 1.54 0.35 -15.46
C ALA A 96 1.19 -0.56 -14.28
N TYR A 97 -0.05 -0.53 -13.79
CA TYR A 97 -0.50 -1.43 -12.74
C TYR A 97 -0.47 -2.91 -13.17
N LEU A 98 -0.82 -3.21 -14.41
CA LEU A 98 -0.74 -4.59 -14.93
C LEU A 98 0.70 -5.15 -14.96
N SER A 99 1.72 -4.29 -14.98
CA SER A 99 3.12 -4.74 -14.95
C SER A 99 3.49 -5.49 -13.67
N ILE A 100 2.75 -5.28 -12.56
CA ILE A 100 2.93 -6.02 -11.31
C ILE A 100 2.81 -7.53 -11.55
N TYR A 101 1.86 -7.94 -12.38
CA TYR A 101 1.56 -9.35 -12.64
C TYR A 101 2.45 -9.99 -13.72
N GLN A 102 3.33 -9.22 -14.34
CA GLN A 102 4.31 -9.75 -15.31
C GLN A 102 5.55 -10.32 -14.60
N ASN A 103 5.81 -9.92 -13.37
CA ASN A 103 6.92 -10.39 -12.56
C ASN A 103 6.43 -11.35 -11.46
N PRO A 104 7.29 -12.22 -10.93
CA PRO A 104 6.96 -12.99 -9.73
C PRO A 104 6.56 -12.07 -8.59
N ASP A 105 5.58 -12.49 -7.80
CA ASP A 105 5.15 -11.75 -6.61
C ASP A 105 6.34 -11.43 -5.68
N VAL A 106 6.40 -10.22 -5.19
CA VAL A 106 7.49 -9.71 -4.34
C VAL A 106 7.72 -10.55 -3.08
N ARG A 107 6.67 -11.21 -2.59
CA ARG A 107 6.75 -12.11 -1.42
C ARG A 107 7.52 -13.38 -1.73
N PHE A 108 7.37 -13.93 -2.94
CA PHE A 108 8.19 -15.05 -3.40
C PHE A 108 9.63 -14.64 -3.67
N GLN A 109 9.86 -13.48 -4.26
CA GLN A 109 11.20 -12.93 -4.47
C GLN A 109 11.93 -12.73 -3.13
N ALA A 110 11.26 -12.11 -2.16
CA ALA A 110 11.81 -11.94 -0.80
C ALA A 110 12.11 -13.27 -0.14
N SER A 111 11.20 -14.24 -0.24
CA SER A 111 11.38 -15.57 0.35
C SER A 111 12.56 -16.32 -0.25
N GLU A 112 12.73 -16.26 -1.57
CA GLU A 112 13.88 -16.83 -2.27
C GLU A 112 15.20 -16.22 -1.78
N TRP A 113 15.24 -14.89 -1.66
CA TRP A 113 16.40 -14.18 -1.15
C TRP A 113 16.71 -14.56 0.30
N ILE A 114 15.68 -14.65 1.17
CA ILE A 114 15.82 -15.07 2.57
C ILE A 114 16.46 -16.46 2.65
N TYR A 115 15.94 -17.44 1.89
CA TYR A 115 16.49 -18.79 1.87
C TYR A 115 17.94 -18.86 1.36
N LYS A 116 18.35 -17.98 0.45
CA LYS A 116 19.70 -17.94 -0.09
C LYS A 116 20.69 -17.24 0.84
N ASN A 117 20.30 -16.17 1.50
CA ASN A 117 21.21 -15.22 2.12
C ASN A 117 21.20 -15.23 3.66
N ILE A 118 20.13 -15.72 4.30
CA ILE A 118 20.04 -15.75 5.76
C ILE A 118 20.49 -17.12 6.27
N PRO A 119 21.45 -17.18 7.22
CA PRO A 119 21.90 -18.44 7.82
C PRO A 119 20.77 -19.16 8.58
N GLU A 120 20.87 -20.49 8.63
CA GLU A 120 19.99 -21.28 9.48
C GLU A 120 20.15 -20.92 10.96
N ASN A 121 19.08 -21.09 11.75
CA ASN A 121 19.00 -20.74 13.15
C ASN A 121 19.16 -19.24 13.48
N SER A 122 19.17 -18.34 12.47
CA SER A 122 19.14 -16.89 12.71
C SER A 122 17.88 -16.52 13.49
N TYR A 123 18.02 -15.55 14.40
CA TYR A 123 16.90 -14.92 15.08
C TYR A 123 16.27 -13.87 14.17
N VAL A 124 15.00 -14.00 13.87
CA VAL A 124 14.24 -13.10 13.00
C VAL A 124 13.09 -12.48 13.80
N LEU A 125 13.12 -11.18 13.94
CA LEU A 125 12.00 -10.39 14.47
C LEU A 125 11.13 -9.93 13.31
N SER A 126 9.85 -10.26 13.34
CA SER A 126 8.88 -9.84 12.34
C SER A 126 7.58 -9.38 13.00
N GLU A 127 6.69 -8.83 12.19
CA GLU A 127 5.41 -8.28 12.60
C GLU A 127 4.33 -9.36 12.62
N THR A 128 3.55 -9.45 13.70
CA THR A 128 2.35 -10.29 13.74
C THR A 128 1.22 -9.71 12.91
N ALA A 129 0.27 -10.55 12.51
CA ALA A 129 -0.94 -10.17 11.79
C ALA A 129 -0.69 -9.34 10.51
N ASN A 130 0.49 -9.46 9.90
CA ASN A 130 0.73 -8.96 8.57
C ASN A 130 0.06 -9.88 7.53
N VAL A 131 0.01 -9.46 6.26
CA VAL A 131 -0.73 -10.15 5.21
C VAL A 131 -0.20 -11.56 4.94
N VAL A 132 1.11 -11.73 5.09
CA VAL A 132 1.79 -13.01 4.94
C VAL A 132 3.05 -13.07 5.78
N ASP A 133 3.30 -14.22 6.38
CA ASP A 133 4.55 -14.49 7.07
C ASP A 133 5.65 -14.83 6.06
N LEU A 134 6.85 -14.29 6.28
CA LEU A 134 8.02 -14.53 5.45
C LEU A 134 9.05 -15.37 6.22
N PRO A 135 9.73 -16.28 5.53
CA PRO A 135 9.61 -16.67 4.13
C PRO A 135 8.42 -17.58 3.85
N ILE A 136 7.79 -17.44 2.69
CA ILE A 136 6.76 -18.37 2.22
C ILE A 136 7.41 -19.71 1.93
N SER A 137 6.80 -20.78 2.44
CA SER A 137 7.23 -22.15 2.18
C SER A 137 7.12 -22.47 0.69
N ASN A 138 8.23 -22.89 0.07
CA ASN A 138 8.26 -23.29 -1.32
C ASN A 138 8.81 -24.71 -1.46
N LYS A 139 8.07 -25.59 -2.17
CA LYS A 139 8.47 -26.98 -2.44
C LYS A 139 9.81 -27.12 -3.18
N SER A 140 10.24 -26.07 -3.90
CA SER A 140 11.51 -26.04 -4.65
C SER A 140 12.74 -25.89 -3.73
N TYR A 141 12.57 -25.35 -2.54
CA TYR A 141 13.63 -25.29 -1.54
C TYR A 141 13.53 -26.51 -0.63
N LYS A 142 14.30 -27.55 -0.93
CA LYS A 142 14.35 -28.85 -0.19
C LYS A 142 14.81 -28.74 1.26
N SER A 143 15.22 -27.59 1.71
CA SER A 143 15.63 -27.34 3.10
C SER A 143 14.77 -26.24 3.67
N TYR A 144 13.84 -26.63 4.52
CA TYR A 144 13.21 -25.68 5.44
C TYR A 144 14.31 -25.24 6.40
N LYS A 145 14.94 -24.10 6.11
CA LYS A 145 15.85 -23.49 7.08
C LYS A 145 15.04 -23.16 8.32
N ASN A 146 15.43 -23.71 9.45
CA ASN A 146 14.80 -23.40 10.72
C ASN A 146 15.32 -22.04 11.20
N TYR A 147 14.48 -21.01 11.12
CA TYR A 147 14.74 -19.72 11.75
C TYR A 147 14.10 -19.70 13.14
N LYS A 148 14.74 -19.00 14.07
CA LYS A 148 14.14 -18.66 15.37
C LYS A 148 13.27 -17.42 15.15
N TYR A 149 12.04 -17.64 14.71
CA TYR A 149 11.13 -16.61 14.25
C TYR A 149 10.29 -16.07 15.42
N ILE A 150 10.33 -14.77 15.62
CA ILE A 150 9.55 -14.02 16.60
C ILE A 150 8.54 -13.19 15.85
N SER A 151 7.27 -13.54 15.99
CA SER A 151 6.15 -12.73 15.48
C SER A 151 5.67 -11.80 16.59
N PHE A 152 6.08 -10.53 16.55
CA PHE A 152 5.82 -9.58 17.63
C PHE A 152 4.54 -8.77 17.37
N ASN A 153 3.73 -8.58 18.41
CA ASN A 153 2.50 -7.80 18.36
C ASN A 153 2.80 -6.30 18.53
N PHE A 154 3.02 -5.63 17.42
CA PHE A 154 3.23 -4.19 17.40
C PHE A 154 1.96 -3.35 17.57
N TYR A 155 0.76 -3.95 17.40
CA TYR A 155 -0.49 -3.20 17.51
C TYR A 155 -0.75 -2.67 18.92
N ASP A 156 -0.38 -3.45 19.94
CA ASP A 156 -0.62 -3.13 21.34
C ASP A 156 0.62 -2.56 22.04
N LEU A 157 1.70 -2.25 21.29
CA LEU A 157 2.98 -1.80 21.84
C LEU A 157 2.85 -0.54 22.71
N ASP A 158 2.06 0.43 22.28
CA ASP A 158 1.90 1.69 22.99
C ASP A 158 1.03 1.55 24.25
N GLU A 159 0.22 0.47 24.36
CA GLU A 159 -0.71 0.23 25.45
C GLU A 159 -0.15 -0.74 26.51
N SER A 160 0.88 -1.57 26.15
CA SER A 160 1.42 -2.61 27.02
C SER A 160 2.88 -2.37 27.40
N SER A 161 3.12 -2.12 28.68
CA SER A 161 4.49 -2.00 29.23
C SER A 161 5.27 -3.33 29.19
N GLU A 162 4.59 -4.47 29.19
CA GLU A 162 5.20 -5.78 29.03
C GLU A 162 5.78 -5.94 27.63
N LEU A 163 4.99 -5.62 26.57
CA LEU A 163 5.45 -5.64 25.18
C LEU A 163 6.61 -4.66 24.96
N GLN A 164 6.64 -3.52 25.66
CA GLN A 164 7.74 -2.57 25.55
C GLN A 164 9.07 -3.15 26.07
N LEU A 165 9.02 -3.93 27.13
CA LEU A 165 10.21 -4.61 27.69
C LEU A 165 10.65 -5.75 26.78
N GLU A 166 9.70 -6.57 26.34
CA GLU A 166 9.97 -7.68 25.41
C GLU A 166 10.58 -7.21 24.10
N LEU A 167 10.08 -6.10 23.54
CA LEU A 167 10.60 -5.54 22.28
C LEU A 167 12.09 -5.19 22.39
N LYS A 168 12.52 -4.62 23.52
CA LYS A 168 13.95 -4.30 23.75
C LYS A 168 14.80 -5.56 23.70
N ASP A 169 14.36 -6.61 24.38
CA ASP A 169 15.06 -7.90 24.42
C ASP A 169 15.09 -8.55 23.02
N TYR A 170 14.00 -8.49 22.27
CA TYR A 170 13.94 -9.03 20.91
C TYR A 170 14.82 -8.25 19.93
N ILE A 171 14.88 -6.92 20.01
CA ILE A 171 15.79 -6.11 19.20
C ILE A 171 17.25 -6.45 19.51
N GLU A 172 17.57 -6.71 20.78
CA GLU A 172 18.94 -7.10 21.19
C GLU A 172 19.31 -8.49 20.68
N LYS A 173 18.37 -9.43 20.63
CA LYS A 173 18.61 -10.83 20.21
C LYS A 173 18.52 -11.03 18.71
N ALA A 174 17.72 -10.26 18.00
CA ALA A 174 17.46 -10.49 16.58
C ALA A 174 18.72 -10.24 15.73
N ASP A 175 19.01 -11.18 14.83
CA ASP A 175 20.01 -11.02 13.77
C ASP A 175 19.43 -10.26 12.59
N TYR A 176 18.13 -10.43 12.34
CA TYR A 176 17.39 -9.80 11.25
C TYR A 176 16.04 -9.27 11.72
N ILE A 177 15.62 -8.15 11.14
CA ILE A 177 14.28 -7.58 11.31
C ILE A 177 13.61 -7.56 9.95
N PHE A 178 12.40 -8.14 9.86
CA PHE A 178 11.58 -8.10 8.65
C PHE A 178 10.46 -7.09 8.83
N VAL A 179 10.30 -6.23 7.82
CA VAL A 179 9.16 -5.32 7.67
C VAL A 179 8.41 -5.77 6.41
N PRO A 180 7.42 -6.68 6.56
CA PRO A 180 6.75 -7.31 5.41
C PRO A 180 5.87 -6.36 4.61
N SER A 181 5.44 -5.24 5.20
CA SER A 181 4.66 -4.21 4.53
C SER A 181 4.67 -2.91 5.31
N ARG A 182 4.03 -1.88 4.76
CA ARG A 182 3.83 -0.59 5.44
C ARG A 182 2.59 -0.55 6.35
N ARG A 183 1.90 -1.66 6.54
CA ARG A 183 0.61 -1.72 7.24
C ARG A 183 0.64 -1.09 8.62
N LEU A 184 1.66 -1.37 9.42
CA LEU A 184 1.77 -0.86 10.78
C LEU A 184 2.13 0.63 10.80
N PHE A 185 3.25 1.01 10.22
CA PHE A 185 3.76 2.38 10.37
C PHE A 185 2.96 3.43 9.57
N THR A 186 2.13 3.02 8.59
CA THR A 186 1.31 3.97 7.83
C THR A 186 -0.04 4.24 8.47
N ASN A 187 -0.61 3.26 9.20
CA ASN A 187 -1.95 3.36 9.76
C ASN A 187 -1.99 3.85 11.21
N HIS A 188 -0.85 3.93 11.86
CA HIS A 188 -0.75 4.31 13.27
C HIS A 188 -0.17 5.73 13.38
N PRO A 189 -1.02 6.77 13.55
CA PRO A 189 -0.56 8.14 13.63
C PRO A 189 0.29 8.38 14.88
N LYS A 190 1.34 9.20 14.74
CA LYS A 190 2.39 9.42 15.76
C LYS A 190 1.87 10.01 17.08
N ASP A 191 0.80 10.78 17.01
CA ASP A 191 0.14 11.38 18.19
C ASP A 191 -0.50 10.34 19.11
N LYS A 192 -0.96 9.21 18.55
CA LYS A 192 -1.60 8.12 19.29
C LYS A 192 -0.67 6.94 19.57
N TYR A 193 0.31 6.72 18.70
CA TYR A 193 1.23 5.58 18.75
C TYR A 193 2.70 6.04 18.72
N PRO A 194 3.15 6.81 19.72
CA PRO A 194 4.48 7.40 19.72
C PRO A 194 5.61 6.37 19.81
N LEU A 195 5.43 5.27 20.56
CA LEU A 195 6.47 4.25 20.71
C LEU A 195 6.63 3.43 19.45
N LEU A 196 5.52 3.03 18.81
CA LEU A 196 5.54 2.34 17.54
C LEU A 196 6.23 3.18 16.45
N ASN A 197 5.87 4.45 16.34
CA ASN A 197 6.50 5.34 15.36
C ASN A 197 7.99 5.58 15.64
N ASN A 198 8.37 5.73 16.91
CA ASN A 198 9.78 5.86 17.30
C ASN A 198 10.59 4.58 16.97
N TYR A 199 9.99 3.39 17.10
CA TYR A 199 10.60 2.14 16.68
C TYR A 199 10.95 2.16 15.19
N TYR A 200 9.97 2.46 14.31
CA TYR A 200 10.23 2.50 12.87
C TYR A 200 11.19 3.62 12.46
N GLU A 201 11.07 4.81 13.07
CA GLU A 201 12.03 5.89 12.82
C GLU A 201 13.46 5.47 13.16
N LYS A 202 13.69 4.80 14.29
CA LYS A 202 15.03 4.32 14.69
C LYS A 202 15.53 3.19 13.78
N LEU A 203 14.64 2.27 13.39
CA LEU A 203 15.00 1.18 12.49
C LEU A 203 15.41 1.73 11.11
N PHE A 204 14.58 2.60 10.52
CA PHE A 204 14.81 3.15 9.18
C PHE A 204 16.03 4.08 9.12
N ASN A 205 16.36 4.76 10.21
CA ASN A 205 17.52 5.64 10.33
C ASN A 205 18.79 4.91 10.85
N GLY A 206 18.76 3.58 10.99
CA GLY A 206 19.89 2.77 11.44
C GLY A 206 20.27 2.95 12.92
N LYS A 207 19.47 3.69 13.73
CA LYS A 207 19.79 3.98 15.14
C LYS A 207 19.74 2.77 16.07
N PHE A 208 19.16 1.67 15.64
CA PHE A 208 19.20 0.40 16.36
C PHE A 208 20.43 -0.46 16.03
N GLY A 209 21.34 0.00 15.17
CA GLY A 209 22.47 -0.79 14.70
C GLY A 209 22.06 -1.85 13.67
N TYR A 210 21.01 -1.60 12.93
CA TYR A 210 20.57 -2.39 11.80
C TYR A 210 20.72 -1.62 10.50
N GLU A 211 21.11 -2.29 9.44
CA GLU A 211 21.17 -1.76 8.09
C GLU A 211 20.19 -2.50 7.18
N LYS A 212 19.59 -1.78 6.23
CA LYS A 212 18.72 -2.39 5.22
C LYS A 212 19.57 -3.14 4.20
N VAL A 213 19.45 -4.48 4.19
CA VAL A 213 20.23 -5.37 3.30
C VAL A 213 19.47 -5.81 2.07
N ALA A 214 18.15 -5.73 2.08
CA ALA A 214 17.33 -6.04 0.92
C ALA A 214 15.99 -5.28 0.96
N GLU A 215 15.49 -4.96 -0.23
CA GLU A 215 14.16 -4.40 -0.44
C GLU A 215 13.56 -4.99 -1.72
N PHE A 216 12.29 -5.39 -1.61
CA PHE A 216 11.53 -5.99 -2.72
C PHE A 216 10.26 -5.18 -2.94
N SER A 217 10.07 -4.69 -4.16
CA SER A 217 8.90 -3.92 -4.56
C SER A 217 8.49 -4.26 -5.99
N ALA A 218 7.25 -3.97 -6.35
CA ALA A 218 6.77 -4.12 -7.72
C ALA A 218 7.29 -3.02 -8.69
N GLY A 219 8.07 -2.06 -8.18
CA GLY A 219 8.64 -0.98 -8.99
C GLY A 219 7.66 0.17 -9.27
N LEU A 220 6.46 0.17 -8.70
CA LEU A 220 5.52 1.28 -8.78
C LEU A 220 5.80 2.28 -7.64
N ASN A 221 5.62 3.58 -7.95
CA ASN A 221 5.75 4.64 -6.95
C ASN A 221 4.40 4.93 -6.31
N ASP A 222 3.86 3.96 -5.58
CA ASP A 222 2.50 4.01 -5.01
C ASP A 222 2.43 3.75 -3.49
N GLU A 223 3.55 3.79 -2.79
CA GLU A 223 3.57 3.70 -1.32
C GLU A 223 2.82 4.85 -0.63
N ASN A 224 2.52 5.95 -1.33
CA ASN A 224 1.68 7.03 -0.84
C ASN A 224 0.17 6.79 -1.04
N ALA A 225 -0.21 5.71 -1.74
CA ALA A 225 -1.60 5.32 -1.88
C ALA A 225 -2.23 4.98 -0.52
N GLU A 226 -3.53 4.73 -0.50
CA GLU A 226 -4.15 4.15 0.68
C GLU A 226 -3.55 2.75 0.94
N GLU A 227 -3.43 2.35 2.20
CA GLU A 227 -2.69 1.16 2.63
C GLU A 227 -3.10 -0.09 1.87
N THR A 228 -4.42 -0.36 1.74
CA THR A 228 -4.90 -1.59 1.12
C THR A 228 -4.61 -1.69 -0.37
N TRP A 229 -4.20 -0.59 -1.01
CA TRP A 229 -3.78 -0.58 -2.40
C TRP A 229 -2.54 -1.44 -2.65
N THR A 230 -1.55 -1.37 -1.75
CA THR A 230 -0.28 -2.09 -1.91
C THR A 230 -0.17 -3.32 -1.02
N VAL A 231 -0.62 -3.23 0.25
CA VAL A 231 -0.31 -4.22 1.29
C VAL A 231 -0.77 -5.63 0.95
N PHE A 232 -1.93 -5.78 0.30
CA PHE A 232 -2.48 -7.09 -0.04
C PHE A 232 -1.99 -7.65 -1.36
N ASP A 233 -1.61 -6.79 -2.29
CA ASP A 233 -1.29 -7.18 -3.66
C ASP A 233 0.23 -7.18 -3.93
N HIS A 234 0.90 -6.05 -3.69
CA HIS A 234 2.32 -5.86 -3.97
C HIS A 234 3.03 -5.04 -2.88
N PRO A 235 3.12 -5.57 -1.65
CA PRO A 235 3.77 -4.85 -0.55
C PRO A 235 5.24 -4.58 -0.85
N VAL A 236 5.76 -3.49 -0.28
CA VAL A 236 7.21 -3.29 -0.23
C VAL A 236 7.75 -3.98 1.01
N ILE A 237 8.59 -4.98 0.79
CA ILE A 237 9.20 -5.82 1.83
C ILE A 237 10.61 -5.32 2.08
N ARG A 238 10.93 -5.04 3.34
CA ARG A 238 12.25 -4.57 3.76
C ARG A 238 12.88 -5.52 4.75
N ILE A 239 14.14 -5.86 4.54
CA ILE A 239 14.91 -6.76 5.40
C ILE A 239 16.10 -5.98 5.96
N TYR A 240 16.20 -5.96 7.27
CA TYR A 240 17.28 -5.32 8.00
C TYR A 240 18.15 -6.39 8.66
N LYS A 241 19.47 -6.18 8.66
CA LYS A 241 20.45 -7.03 9.31
C LYS A 241 21.19 -6.27 10.39
N LYS A 242 21.41 -6.91 11.53
CA LYS A 242 22.20 -6.33 12.61
C LYS A 242 23.65 -6.10 12.16
N VAL A 243 24.12 -4.89 12.32
CA VAL A 243 25.52 -4.54 12.12
C VAL A 243 26.29 -5.05 13.32
N LYS A 244 27.30 -5.90 13.11
CA LYS A 244 28.19 -6.29 14.20
C LYS A 244 28.88 -5.02 14.70
N SER A 245 28.68 -4.66 15.95
CA SER A 245 29.54 -3.70 16.63
C SER A 245 30.96 -4.27 16.63
N PHE A 246 31.87 -3.59 15.96
CA PHE A 246 33.30 -3.88 16.06
C PHE A 246 33.80 -3.53 17.45
#